data_040da54bc271f03a70ed862896cdfc79
#
_entry.id   040da54bc271f03a70ed862896cdfc79
#
_cell.length_a   1.000
_cell.length_b   1.000
_cell.length_c   1.000
_cell.angle_alpha   90.00
_cell.angle_beta   90.00
_cell.angle_gamma   90.00
#
_symmetry.space_group_name_H-M   'P 1'
#
loop_
_entity.id
_entity.type
_entity.pdbx_description
1 polymer ?
#
loop_
_entity_poly.entity_id
_entity_poly.type
_entity_poly.pdbx_seq_one_letter_code
_entity_poly.pdbx_strand_id
1 'polypeptide(L)'
;MIKEIKAVIFDMDGVLIDSEPIWRKAMIEGFASIGVLITEEDCKKTTGNRLKEVVEYWFEKLDILDFLPTEIEHRIINTLVKLINKEGKAISGVIEVINFCNNKNIKIGLATSSSNQLMEAVLEKLKLKNTFKCSISAENMEYGKPHPEVFLICASQLQISPLECIVIEDSINGVIAAKAAFMRVIALPEQENISNHKFSIADYKLNNMQEVLKLFKTIIK
;
A
#
# COMPACT_ATOMS: atom_id res chain seq x y z
N MET A 1 -2.81 -28.97 3.86
CA MET A 1 -4.21 -28.51 3.71
C MET A 1 -4.21 -26.99 3.62
N ILE A 2 -4.89 -26.43 2.62
CA ILE A 2 -5.07 -24.97 2.50
C ILE A 2 -5.98 -24.53 3.65
N LYS A 3 -5.48 -23.64 4.53
CA LYS A 3 -6.28 -23.14 5.66
C LYS A 3 -7.39 -22.21 5.16
N GLU A 4 -8.50 -22.20 5.90
CA GLU A 4 -9.61 -21.26 5.68
C GLU A 4 -9.12 -19.81 5.83
N ILE A 5 -9.68 -18.89 5.05
CA ILE A 5 -9.39 -17.46 5.17
C ILE A 5 -10.26 -16.90 6.30
N LYS A 6 -9.61 -16.28 7.29
CA LYS A 6 -10.28 -15.61 8.41
C LYS A 6 -10.02 -14.12 8.47
N ALA A 7 -8.99 -13.64 7.75
CA ALA A 7 -8.69 -12.23 7.63
C ALA A 7 -8.25 -11.83 6.22
N VAL A 8 -8.61 -10.61 5.85
CA VAL A 8 -8.10 -9.92 4.66
C VAL A 8 -7.32 -8.69 5.13
N ILE A 9 -6.07 -8.57 4.70
CA ILE A 9 -5.25 -7.40 4.97
C ILE A 9 -5.07 -6.64 3.66
N PHE A 10 -5.49 -5.38 3.66
CA PHE A 10 -5.38 -4.50 2.51
C PHE A 10 -4.10 -3.69 2.62
N ASP A 11 -3.37 -3.53 1.53
CA ASP A 11 -2.52 -2.36 1.38
C ASP A 11 -3.38 -1.11 1.13
N MET A 12 -2.79 0.06 1.12
CA MET A 12 -3.50 1.33 0.97
C MET A 12 -3.37 1.91 -0.44
N ASP A 13 -2.15 2.28 -0.81
CA ASP A 13 -1.85 2.94 -2.08
C ASP A 13 -2.00 1.92 -3.22
N GLY A 14 -2.66 2.29 -4.31
CA GLY A 14 -2.92 1.33 -5.40
C GLY A 14 -3.94 0.22 -5.09
N VAL A 15 -4.40 0.10 -3.83
CA VAL A 15 -5.38 -0.91 -3.38
C VAL A 15 -6.68 -0.30 -2.88
N LEU A 16 -6.64 0.61 -1.91
CA LEU A 16 -7.83 1.34 -1.43
C LEU A 16 -8.09 2.60 -2.22
N ILE A 17 -7.02 3.30 -2.58
CA ILE A 17 -7.05 4.61 -3.21
C ILE A 17 -6.14 4.61 -4.43
N ASP A 18 -6.60 5.25 -5.52
CA ASP A 18 -5.80 5.56 -6.70
C ASP A 18 -4.90 6.78 -6.38
N SER A 19 -3.78 6.52 -5.71
CA SER A 19 -2.88 7.54 -5.20
C SER A 19 -1.59 7.72 -6.03
N GLU A 20 -1.26 6.80 -6.90
CA GLU A 20 -0.02 6.85 -7.68
C GLU A 20 0.18 8.16 -8.48
N PRO A 21 -0.85 8.68 -9.21
CA PRO A 21 -0.70 9.97 -9.89
C PRO A 21 -0.47 11.13 -8.90
N ILE A 22 -1.04 11.03 -7.70
CA ILE A 22 -0.91 12.03 -6.62
C ILE A 22 0.50 11.96 -6.03
N TRP A 23 1.02 10.75 -5.81
CA TRP A 23 2.39 10.52 -5.36
C TRP A 23 3.41 11.14 -6.32
N ARG A 24 3.30 10.84 -7.63
CA ARG A 24 4.21 11.40 -8.66
C ARG A 24 4.22 12.93 -8.63
N LYS A 25 3.04 13.55 -8.57
CA LYS A 25 2.90 15.00 -8.49
C LYS A 25 3.54 15.58 -7.23
N ALA A 26 3.26 14.99 -6.06
CA ALA A 26 3.81 15.47 -4.79
C ALA A 26 5.34 15.32 -4.72
N MET A 27 5.88 14.23 -5.25
CA MET A 27 7.31 13.99 -5.35
C MET A 27 7.99 15.04 -6.24
N ILE A 28 7.47 15.26 -7.46
CA ILE A 28 8.00 16.26 -8.40
C ILE A 28 7.96 17.66 -7.77
N GLU A 29 6.84 18.05 -7.15
CA GLU A 29 6.72 19.35 -6.48
C GLU A 29 7.67 19.48 -5.27
N GLY A 30 7.81 18.40 -4.48
CA GLY A 30 8.71 18.37 -3.33
C GLY A 30 10.17 18.58 -3.71
N PHE A 31 10.68 17.85 -4.67
CA PHE A 31 12.06 17.98 -5.16
C PHE A 31 12.26 19.30 -5.93
N ALA A 32 11.31 19.76 -6.72
CA ALA A 32 11.37 21.06 -7.39
C ALA A 32 11.50 22.23 -6.41
N SER A 33 10.95 22.09 -5.19
CA SER A 33 11.04 23.12 -4.13
C SER A 33 12.47 23.41 -3.64
N ILE A 34 13.41 22.51 -3.96
CA ILE A 34 14.85 22.66 -3.68
C ILE A 34 15.69 22.77 -4.96
N GLY A 35 15.04 23.05 -6.11
CA GLY A 35 15.72 23.21 -7.39
C GLY A 35 16.11 21.88 -8.07
N VAL A 36 15.68 20.74 -7.55
CA VAL A 36 15.96 19.41 -8.11
C VAL A 36 14.80 18.97 -8.99
N LEU A 37 15.09 18.59 -10.23
CA LEU A 37 14.09 18.12 -11.18
C LEU A 37 14.14 16.59 -11.29
N ILE A 38 13.07 15.94 -10.87
CA ILE A 38 12.83 14.52 -11.10
C ILE A 38 11.62 14.36 -12.04
N THR A 39 11.58 13.29 -12.79
CA THR A 39 10.53 12.98 -13.76
C THR A 39 9.54 11.96 -13.21
N GLU A 40 8.39 11.77 -13.88
CA GLU A 40 7.46 10.69 -13.54
C GLU A 40 8.13 9.31 -13.63
N GLU A 41 8.98 9.08 -14.62
CA GLU A 41 9.76 7.83 -14.78
C GLU A 41 10.74 7.63 -13.61
N ASP A 42 11.25 8.71 -13.05
CA ASP A 42 12.08 8.63 -11.85
C ASP A 42 11.24 8.20 -10.64
N CYS A 43 10.05 8.74 -10.45
CA CYS A 43 9.17 8.35 -9.36
C CYS A 43 8.84 6.84 -9.40
N LYS A 44 8.61 6.27 -10.58
CA LYS A 44 8.31 4.83 -10.74
C LYS A 44 9.42 3.90 -10.23
N LYS A 45 10.67 4.35 -10.19
CA LYS A 45 11.80 3.52 -9.73
C LYS A 45 11.74 3.17 -8.24
N THR A 46 10.97 3.91 -7.48
CA THR A 46 10.89 3.80 -6.01
C THR A 46 9.47 3.51 -5.50
N THR A 47 8.53 3.18 -6.41
CA THR A 47 7.15 2.81 -6.05
C THR A 47 7.11 1.65 -5.05
N GLY A 48 6.29 1.78 -4.02
CA GLY A 48 6.10 0.77 -2.97
C GLY A 48 7.10 0.85 -1.81
N ASN A 49 8.11 1.73 -1.88
CA ASN A 49 9.02 1.99 -0.77
C ASN A 49 8.44 3.02 0.20
N ARG A 50 8.98 3.06 1.43
CA ARG A 50 8.67 4.16 2.36
C ARG A 50 9.24 5.48 1.84
N LEU A 51 8.54 6.58 2.08
CA LEU A 51 8.98 7.90 1.62
C LEU A 51 10.41 8.25 2.08
N LYS A 52 10.75 7.91 3.32
CA LYS A 52 12.12 8.08 3.84
C LYS A 52 13.16 7.41 2.93
N GLU A 53 12.95 6.14 2.58
CA GLU A 53 13.86 5.37 1.70
C GLU A 53 13.92 5.98 0.29
N VAL A 54 12.80 6.50 -0.19
CA VAL A 54 12.72 7.18 -1.49
C VAL A 54 13.53 8.47 -1.48
N VAL A 55 13.38 9.29 -0.45
CA VAL A 55 14.09 10.57 -0.34
C VAL A 55 15.58 10.32 -0.14
N GLU A 56 15.97 9.40 0.75
CA GLU A 56 17.37 9.03 0.97
C GLU A 56 18.03 8.53 -0.33
N TYR A 57 17.35 7.66 -1.10
CA TYR A 57 17.83 7.19 -2.40
C TYR A 57 18.10 8.33 -3.39
N TRP A 58 17.19 9.31 -3.48
CA TRP A 58 17.36 10.43 -4.40
C TRP A 58 18.41 11.42 -3.93
N PHE A 59 18.53 11.65 -2.61
CA PHE A 59 19.58 12.49 -2.03
C PHE A 59 20.97 11.91 -2.32
N GLU A 60 21.17 10.62 -2.11
CA GLU A 60 22.41 9.94 -2.42
C GLU A 60 22.71 9.98 -3.93
N LYS A 61 21.73 9.61 -4.76
CA LYS A 61 21.90 9.50 -6.21
C LYS A 61 22.18 10.83 -6.91
N LEU A 62 21.65 11.94 -6.39
CA LEU A 62 21.79 13.28 -6.98
C LEU A 62 22.78 14.15 -6.21
N ASP A 63 23.48 13.59 -5.22
CA ASP A 63 24.47 14.28 -4.36
C ASP A 63 23.92 15.58 -3.75
N ILE A 64 22.70 15.50 -3.14
CA ILE A 64 22.03 16.66 -2.55
C ILE A 64 22.58 16.85 -1.13
N LEU A 65 23.40 17.89 -0.94
CA LEU A 65 24.10 18.17 0.33
C LEU A 65 23.55 19.37 1.11
N ASP A 66 22.85 20.28 0.43
CA ASP A 66 22.43 21.57 1.01
C ASP A 66 21.10 21.53 1.74
N PHE A 67 20.43 20.38 1.78
CA PHE A 67 19.11 20.20 2.39
C PHE A 67 19.07 18.96 3.29
N LEU A 68 18.13 18.96 4.24
CA LEU A 68 17.87 17.77 5.06
C LEU A 68 16.79 16.87 4.41
N PRO A 69 17.02 15.56 4.28
CA PRO A 69 16.01 14.62 3.74
C PRO A 69 14.65 14.78 4.42
N THR A 70 14.63 14.93 5.75
CA THR A 70 13.40 15.07 6.54
C THR A 70 12.56 16.30 6.19
N GLU A 71 13.18 17.39 5.75
CA GLU A 71 12.45 18.59 5.29
C GLU A 71 11.67 18.30 4.01
N ILE A 72 12.27 17.54 3.10
CA ILE A 72 11.65 17.17 1.83
C ILE A 72 10.55 16.13 2.07
N GLU A 73 10.77 15.16 2.94
CA GLU A 73 9.73 14.22 3.37
C GLU A 73 8.49 14.97 3.89
N HIS A 74 8.67 15.92 4.81
CA HIS A 74 7.56 16.71 5.34
C HIS A 74 6.83 17.54 4.25
N ARG A 75 7.56 18.13 3.30
CA ARG A 75 6.94 18.85 2.17
C ARG A 75 6.12 17.93 1.29
N ILE A 76 6.66 16.78 0.95
CA ILE A 76 5.97 15.77 0.13
C ILE A 76 4.72 15.27 0.86
N ILE A 77 4.80 14.88 2.14
CA ILE A 77 3.65 14.42 2.93
C ILE A 77 2.56 15.50 2.99
N ASN A 78 2.92 16.74 3.27
CA ASN A 78 1.96 17.84 3.33
C ASN A 78 1.27 18.09 1.97
N THR A 79 2.01 17.95 0.87
CA THR A 79 1.45 18.05 -0.49
C THR A 79 0.53 16.87 -0.78
N LEU A 80 0.94 15.64 -0.43
CA LEU A 80 0.12 14.44 -0.57
C LEU A 80 -1.20 14.58 0.17
N VAL A 81 -1.19 14.96 1.44
CA VAL A 81 -2.41 15.12 2.25
C VAL A 81 -3.36 16.15 1.62
N LYS A 82 -2.83 17.30 1.14
CA LYS A 82 -3.63 18.31 0.44
C LYS A 82 -4.27 17.76 -0.83
N LEU A 83 -3.51 17.05 -1.64
CA LEU A 83 -3.97 16.48 -2.91
C LEU A 83 -4.97 15.34 -2.67
N ILE A 84 -4.73 14.45 -1.72
CA ILE A 84 -5.66 13.37 -1.32
C ILE A 84 -7.00 13.99 -0.89
N ASN A 85 -6.98 14.99 -0.02
CA ASN A 85 -8.20 15.66 0.42
C ASN A 85 -8.96 16.32 -0.74
N LYS A 86 -8.26 16.86 -1.73
CA LYS A 86 -8.85 17.53 -2.88
C LYS A 86 -9.40 16.54 -3.91
N GLU A 87 -8.61 15.57 -4.34
CA GLU A 87 -8.86 14.76 -5.54
C GLU A 87 -8.78 13.24 -5.34
N GLY A 88 -8.41 12.76 -4.13
CA GLY A 88 -8.32 11.32 -3.84
C GLY A 88 -9.66 10.61 -4.05
N LYS A 89 -9.60 9.43 -4.70
CA LYS A 89 -10.75 8.59 -5.01
C LYS A 89 -10.47 7.14 -4.64
N ALA A 90 -11.49 6.46 -4.09
CA ALA A 90 -11.42 5.03 -3.86
C ALA A 90 -11.26 4.28 -5.18
N ILE A 91 -10.48 3.21 -5.16
CA ILE A 91 -10.42 2.25 -6.27
C ILE A 91 -11.80 1.59 -6.42
N SER A 92 -12.24 1.48 -7.67
CA SER A 92 -13.54 0.89 -8.00
C SER A 92 -13.63 -0.54 -7.52
N GLY A 93 -14.67 -0.88 -6.77
CA GLY A 93 -14.93 -2.22 -6.24
C GLY A 93 -14.35 -2.49 -4.83
N VAL A 94 -13.55 -1.57 -4.27
CA VAL A 94 -12.98 -1.77 -2.93
C VAL A 94 -14.04 -1.83 -1.84
N ILE A 95 -15.06 -0.97 -1.92
CA ILE A 95 -16.17 -0.94 -0.94
C ILE A 95 -16.97 -2.22 -0.99
N GLU A 96 -17.20 -2.78 -2.17
CA GLU A 96 -17.92 -4.06 -2.35
C GLU A 96 -17.13 -5.22 -1.75
N VAL A 97 -15.80 -5.24 -1.89
CA VAL A 97 -14.94 -6.25 -1.27
C VAL A 97 -14.97 -6.13 0.26
N ILE A 98 -14.86 -4.91 0.80
CA ILE A 98 -14.96 -4.64 2.24
C ILE A 98 -16.31 -5.11 2.79
N ASN A 99 -17.41 -4.76 2.13
CA ASN A 99 -18.76 -5.15 2.53
C ASN A 99 -18.94 -6.68 2.47
N PHE A 100 -18.37 -7.33 1.46
CA PHE A 100 -18.38 -8.79 1.40
C PHE A 100 -17.65 -9.42 2.60
N CYS A 101 -16.46 -8.93 2.95
CA CYS A 101 -15.72 -9.41 4.11
C CYS A 101 -16.52 -9.26 5.40
N ASN A 102 -17.11 -8.07 5.62
CA ASN A 102 -17.94 -7.79 6.81
C ASN A 102 -19.17 -8.72 6.88
N ASN A 103 -19.87 -8.94 5.77
CA ASN A 103 -21.03 -9.82 5.70
C ASN A 103 -20.67 -11.30 5.97
N LYS A 104 -19.42 -11.68 5.71
CA LYS A 104 -18.88 -13.03 5.98
C LYS A 104 -18.18 -13.14 7.32
N ASN A 105 -18.22 -12.10 8.17
CA ASN A 105 -17.48 -12.02 9.44
C ASN A 105 -15.97 -12.25 9.29
N ILE A 106 -15.39 -11.93 8.14
CA ILE A 106 -13.95 -11.93 7.90
C ILE A 106 -13.36 -10.66 8.50
N LYS A 107 -12.36 -10.81 9.34
CA LYS A 107 -11.66 -9.65 9.91
C LYS A 107 -10.89 -8.92 8.81
N ILE A 108 -10.92 -7.59 8.84
CA ILE A 108 -10.16 -6.78 7.88
C ILE A 108 -9.17 -5.89 8.62
N GLY A 109 -7.96 -5.83 8.08
CA GLY A 109 -6.87 -4.96 8.51
C GLY A 109 -6.30 -4.14 7.36
N LEU A 110 -5.61 -3.07 7.70
CA LEU A 110 -4.85 -2.22 6.78
C LEU A 110 -3.38 -2.28 7.15
N ALA A 111 -2.48 -2.44 6.17
CA ALA A 111 -1.04 -2.47 6.38
C ALA A 111 -0.31 -1.76 5.23
N THR A 112 0.24 -0.57 5.49
CA THR A 112 0.80 0.32 4.47
C THR A 112 2.25 0.72 4.77
N SER A 113 3.01 1.04 3.72
CA SER A 113 4.32 1.70 3.81
C SER A 113 4.22 3.22 4.02
N SER A 114 3.05 3.79 3.78
CA SER A 114 2.79 5.22 3.92
C SER A 114 2.78 5.68 5.37
N SER A 115 3.06 6.97 5.59
CA SER A 115 3.07 7.57 6.94
C SER A 115 1.69 7.52 7.60
N ASN A 116 1.69 7.56 8.95
CA ASN A 116 0.45 7.62 9.73
C ASN A 116 -0.42 8.82 9.33
N GLN A 117 0.21 9.98 9.10
CA GLN A 117 -0.50 11.18 8.66
C GLN A 117 -1.23 10.98 7.33
N LEU A 118 -0.58 10.34 6.36
CA LEU A 118 -1.19 10.06 5.06
C LEU A 118 -2.27 8.99 5.17
N MET A 119 -2.02 7.93 5.94
CA MET A 119 -3.00 6.88 6.20
C MET A 119 -4.29 7.44 6.81
N GLU A 120 -4.18 8.30 7.81
CA GLU A 120 -5.34 8.95 8.43
C GLU A 120 -6.11 9.81 7.42
N ALA A 121 -5.40 10.61 6.60
CA ALA A 121 -6.01 11.45 5.58
C ALA A 121 -6.77 10.63 4.53
N VAL A 122 -6.20 9.50 4.08
CA VAL A 122 -6.86 8.58 3.15
C VAL A 122 -8.10 7.96 3.77
N LEU A 123 -7.99 7.41 4.98
CA LEU A 123 -9.14 6.79 5.67
C LEU A 123 -10.27 7.79 5.92
N GLU A 124 -9.96 9.04 6.23
CA GLU A 124 -10.95 10.10 6.38
C GLU A 124 -11.60 10.46 5.04
N LYS A 125 -10.80 10.70 4.00
CA LYS A 125 -11.26 11.01 2.65
C LYS A 125 -12.20 9.95 2.09
N LEU A 126 -11.88 8.68 2.30
CA LEU A 126 -12.66 7.55 1.82
C LEU A 126 -13.80 7.15 2.76
N LYS A 127 -13.94 7.80 3.93
CA LYS A 127 -14.91 7.49 4.99
C LYS A 127 -14.75 6.06 5.55
N LEU A 128 -13.50 5.60 5.67
CA LEU A 128 -13.15 4.25 6.12
C LEU A 128 -12.51 4.21 7.52
N LYS A 129 -12.53 5.30 8.28
CA LYS A 129 -11.84 5.47 9.57
C LYS A 129 -12.13 4.36 10.59
N ASN A 130 -13.35 3.82 10.63
CA ASN A 130 -13.78 2.79 11.57
C ASN A 130 -14.04 1.43 10.89
N THR A 131 -13.53 1.26 9.68
CA THR A 131 -13.82 0.08 8.87
C THR A 131 -12.88 -1.08 9.21
N PHE A 132 -11.61 -0.77 9.43
CA PHE A 132 -10.58 -1.77 9.73
C PHE A 132 -10.47 -2.03 11.23
N LYS A 133 -10.27 -3.30 11.61
CA LYS A 133 -10.01 -3.68 13.02
C LYS A 133 -8.65 -3.20 13.52
N CYS A 134 -7.69 -3.08 12.60
CA CYS A 134 -6.41 -2.43 12.85
C CYS A 134 -5.91 -1.77 11.55
N SER A 135 -5.16 -0.68 11.71
CA SER A 135 -4.48 0.02 10.62
C SER A 135 -3.04 0.26 11.04
N ILE A 136 -2.10 -0.28 10.28
CA ILE A 136 -0.68 -0.32 10.61
C ILE A 136 0.10 0.41 9.52
N SER A 137 0.88 1.41 9.92
CA SER A 137 1.89 2.07 9.09
C SER A 137 3.27 1.50 9.40
N ALA A 138 4.06 1.24 8.36
CA ALA A 138 5.47 0.86 8.51
C ALA A 138 6.41 2.05 8.73
N GLU A 139 5.90 3.27 8.90
CA GLU A 139 6.67 4.51 9.02
C GLU A 139 7.78 4.43 10.07
N ASN A 140 7.45 3.90 11.24
CA ASN A 140 8.37 3.82 12.39
C ASN A 140 8.98 2.41 12.60
N MET A 141 8.82 1.49 11.65
CA MET A 141 9.43 0.18 11.71
C MET A 141 10.90 0.25 11.30
N GLU A 142 11.72 -0.64 11.84
CA GLU A 142 13.13 -0.72 11.45
C GLU A 142 13.26 -0.99 9.95
N TYR A 143 12.45 -1.92 9.43
CA TYR A 143 12.45 -2.28 8.01
C TYR A 143 11.06 -2.08 7.38
N GLY A 144 11.02 -1.47 6.19
CA GLY A 144 9.84 -1.40 5.34
C GLY A 144 9.65 -2.67 4.49
N LYS A 145 8.54 -2.74 3.71
CA LYS A 145 8.38 -3.77 2.67
C LYS A 145 9.61 -3.75 1.74
N PRO A 146 10.25 -4.92 1.42
CA PRO A 146 9.70 -6.26 1.46
C PRO A 146 9.86 -7.02 2.79
N HIS A 147 10.29 -6.39 3.90
CA HIS A 147 10.28 -7.04 5.21
C HIS A 147 8.82 -7.34 5.63
N PRO A 148 8.52 -8.52 6.21
CA PRO A 148 7.14 -8.94 6.48
C PRO A 148 6.50 -8.29 7.71
N GLU A 149 7.23 -7.49 8.48
CA GLU A 149 6.86 -7.02 9.82
C GLU A 149 5.48 -6.35 9.86
N VAL A 150 5.19 -5.45 8.92
CA VAL A 150 3.91 -4.73 8.88
C VAL A 150 2.71 -5.68 8.78
N PHE A 151 2.83 -6.75 8.00
CA PHE A 151 1.79 -7.76 7.86
C PHE A 151 1.70 -8.68 9.07
N LEU A 152 2.83 -9.07 9.66
CA LEU A 152 2.86 -9.88 10.87
C LEU A 152 2.24 -9.15 12.06
N ILE A 153 2.54 -7.85 12.24
CA ILE A 153 1.93 -7.01 13.28
C ILE A 153 0.41 -6.90 13.04
N CYS A 154 0.00 -6.66 11.79
CA CYS A 154 -1.42 -6.58 11.45
C CYS A 154 -2.15 -7.89 11.79
N ALA A 155 -1.62 -9.04 11.39
CA ALA A 155 -2.20 -10.34 11.71
C ALA A 155 -2.28 -10.60 13.23
N SER A 156 -1.23 -10.19 13.97
CA SER A 156 -1.21 -10.29 15.44
C SER A 156 -2.30 -9.43 16.08
N GLN A 157 -2.49 -8.19 15.64
CA GLN A 157 -3.55 -7.31 16.14
C GLN A 157 -4.96 -7.83 15.77
N LEU A 158 -5.10 -8.47 14.62
CA LEU A 158 -6.33 -9.16 14.24
C LEU A 158 -6.56 -10.44 15.06
N GLN A 159 -5.54 -10.94 15.76
CA GLN A 159 -5.54 -12.24 16.45
C GLN A 159 -5.85 -13.39 15.48
N ILE A 160 -5.22 -13.39 14.33
CA ILE A 160 -5.36 -14.40 13.26
C ILE A 160 -3.98 -14.91 12.87
N SER A 161 -3.87 -16.22 12.67
CA SER A 161 -2.63 -16.82 12.16
C SER A 161 -2.31 -16.28 10.76
N PRO A 162 -1.05 -15.92 10.44
CA PRO A 162 -0.65 -15.52 9.08
C PRO A 162 -1.12 -16.48 7.99
N LEU A 163 -1.12 -17.79 8.26
CA LEU A 163 -1.58 -18.83 7.32
C LEU A 163 -3.10 -18.77 7.01
N GLU A 164 -3.87 -18.03 7.80
CA GLU A 164 -5.31 -17.82 7.63
C GLU A 164 -5.62 -16.40 7.12
N CYS A 165 -4.57 -15.62 6.79
CA CYS A 165 -4.66 -14.31 6.19
C CYS A 165 -4.47 -14.37 4.67
N ILE A 166 -5.15 -13.46 3.97
CA ILE A 166 -4.86 -13.13 2.59
C ILE A 166 -4.64 -11.62 2.47
N VAL A 167 -3.57 -11.24 1.75
CA VAL A 167 -3.20 -9.84 1.52
C VAL A 167 -3.65 -9.43 0.12
N ILE A 168 -4.09 -8.19 -0.04
CA ILE A 168 -4.33 -7.55 -1.34
C ILE A 168 -3.28 -6.46 -1.48
N GLU A 169 -2.49 -6.52 -2.55
CA GLU A 169 -1.29 -5.70 -2.77
C GLU A 169 -1.10 -5.39 -4.25
N ASP A 170 -0.54 -4.22 -4.56
CA ASP A 170 -0.24 -3.77 -5.92
C ASP A 170 1.26 -3.76 -6.25
N SER A 171 2.12 -3.70 -5.22
CA SER A 171 3.57 -3.57 -5.36
C SER A 171 4.30 -4.91 -5.24
N ILE A 172 5.45 -5.03 -5.92
CA ILE A 172 6.33 -6.20 -5.79
C ILE A 172 6.86 -6.34 -4.36
N ASN A 173 7.26 -5.24 -3.72
CA ASN A 173 7.80 -5.28 -2.37
C ASN A 173 6.75 -5.77 -1.37
N GLY A 174 5.51 -5.33 -1.52
CA GLY A 174 4.42 -5.81 -0.67
C GLY A 174 4.05 -7.26 -0.93
N VAL A 175 4.04 -7.72 -2.18
CA VAL A 175 3.83 -9.13 -2.50
C VAL A 175 4.92 -10.01 -1.86
N ILE A 176 6.19 -9.60 -1.96
CA ILE A 176 7.31 -10.32 -1.30
C ILE A 176 7.12 -10.32 0.22
N ALA A 177 6.77 -9.18 0.83
CA ALA A 177 6.52 -9.07 2.27
C ALA A 177 5.40 -9.99 2.74
N ALA A 178 4.28 -10.05 2.00
CA ALA A 178 3.16 -10.94 2.32
C ALA A 178 3.55 -12.41 2.22
N LYS A 179 4.31 -12.80 1.20
CA LYS A 179 4.83 -14.17 1.06
C LYS A 179 5.83 -14.50 2.18
N ALA A 180 6.72 -13.58 2.55
CA ALA A 180 7.64 -13.74 3.67
C ALA A 180 6.92 -13.85 5.03
N ALA A 181 5.74 -13.24 5.16
CA ALA A 181 4.86 -13.40 6.31
C ALA A 181 4.08 -14.73 6.30
N PHE A 182 4.30 -15.64 5.34
CA PHE A 182 3.55 -16.88 5.14
C PHE A 182 2.05 -16.67 4.85
N MET A 183 1.68 -15.50 4.32
CA MET A 183 0.30 -15.20 3.93
C MET A 183 0.06 -15.54 2.46
N ARG A 184 -1.22 -15.79 2.13
CA ARG A 184 -1.64 -15.75 0.73
C ARG A 184 -1.68 -14.32 0.25
N VAL A 185 -1.42 -14.10 -1.04
CA VAL A 185 -1.43 -12.76 -1.61
C VAL A 185 -2.14 -12.72 -2.95
N ILE A 186 -3.00 -11.74 -3.10
CA ILE A 186 -3.59 -11.31 -4.35
C ILE A 186 -2.80 -10.09 -4.80
N ALA A 187 -2.12 -10.20 -5.93
CA ALA A 187 -1.49 -9.07 -6.59
C ALA A 187 -2.47 -8.36 -7.52
N LEU A 188 -2.55 -7.04 -7.42
CA LEU A 188 -3.29 -6.13 -8.30
C LEU A 188 -2.34 -5.14 -8.95
N PRO A 189 -1.40 -5.59 -9.80
CA PRO A 189 -0.41 -4.69 -10.39
C PRO A 189 -1.09 -3.63 -11.26
N GLU A 190 -0.53 -2.41 -11.27
CA GLU A 190 -0.92 -1.40 -12.24
C GLU A 190 -0.83 -1.94 -13.67
N GLN A 191 -1.62 -1.35 -14.58
CA GLN A 191 -1.70 -1.79 -15.99
C GLN A 191 -0.33 -1.92 -16.66
N GLU A 192 0.57 -0.98 -16.39
CA GLU A 192 1.93 -0.97 -16.93
C GLU A 192 2.78 -2.16 -16.42
N ASN A 193 2.45 -2.68 -15.24
CA ASN A 193 3.17 -3.74 -14.54
C ASN A 193 2.52 -5.13 -14.69
N ILE A 194 1.40 -5.26 -15.39
CA ILE A 194 0.69 -6.54 -15.55
C ILE A 194 1.58 -7.62 -16.17
N SER A 195 2.45 -7.29 -17.10
CA SER A 195 3.36 -8.24 -17.75
C SER A 195 4.60 -8.57 -16.90
N ASN A 196 4.84 -7.86 -15.80
CA ASN A 196 6.00 -8.09 -14.95
C ASN A 196 5.93 -9.48 -14.30
N HIS A 197 6.88 -10.34 -14.67
CA HIS A 197 6.95 -11.73 -14.20
C HIS A 197 7.23 -11.85 -12.69
N LYS A 198 7.76 -10.82 -12.04
CA LYS A 198 8.00 -10.84 -10.59
C LYS A 198 6.72 -11.05 -9.78
N PHE A 199 5.57 -10.65 -10.31
CA PHE A 199 4.27 -10.92 -9.67
C PHE A 199 3.84 -12.39 -9.70
N SER A 200 4.57 -13.28 -10.41
CA SER A 200 4.26 -14.71 -10.45
C SER A 200 4.42 -15.43 -9.10
N ILE A 201 5.06 -14.81 -8.11
CA ILE A 201 5.15 -15.34 -6.75
C ILE A 201 3.85 -15.18 -5.95
N ALA A 202 2.92 -14.32 -6.41
CA ALA A 202 1.61 -14.18 -5.80
C ALA A 202 0.76 -15.44 -6.00
N ASP A 203 -0.12 -15.74 -5.03
CA ASP A 203 -1.04 -16.87 -5.16
C ASP A 203 -2.12 -16.60 -6.22
N TYR A 204 -2.49 -15.34 -6.37
CA TYR A 204 -3.40 -14.86 -7.40
C TYR A 204 -2.88 -13.55 -7.98
N LYS A 205 -2.95 -13.39 -9.30
CA LYS A 205 -2.71 -12.12 -10.00
C LYS A 205 -3.99 -11.75 -10.74
N LEU A 206 -4.59 -10.65 -10.34
CA LEU A 206 -5.88 -10.17 -10.82
C LEU A 206 -5.74 -8.73 -11.34
N ASN A 207 -6.74 -8.27 -12.09
CA ASN A 207 -6.66 -6.96 -12.75
C ASN A 207 -7.40 -5.86 -11.98
N ASN A 208 -8.34 -6.21 -11.08
CA ASN A 208 -9.19 -5.25 -10.38
C ASN A 208 -9.92 -5.87 -9.18
N MET A 209 -10.53 -5.02 -8.37
CA MET A 209 -11.30 -5.45 -7.19
C MET A 209 -12.55 -6.26 -7.51
N GLN A 210 -13.13 -6.13 -8.70
CA GLN A 210 -14.27 -6.94 -9.12
C GLN A 210 -13.85 -8.41 -9.30
N GLU A 211 -12.64 -8.66 -9.78
CA GLU A 211 -12.07 -10.01 -9.86
C GLU A 211 -11.73 -10.56 -8.46
N VAL A 212 -11.26 -9.72 -7.54
CA VAL A 212 -11.08 -10.09 -6.13
C VAL A 212 -12.41 -10.53 -5.52
N LEU A 213 -13.48 -9.77 -5.74
CA LEU A 213 -14.80 -10.12 -5.23
C LEU A 213 -15.32 -11.45 -5.80
N LYS A 214 -15.07 -11.71 -7.09
CA LYS A 214 -15.40 -13.02 -7.72
C LYS A 214 -14.62 -14.15 -7.08
N LEU A 215 -13.31 -13.97 -6.90
CA LEU A 215 -12.45 -14.95 -6.24
C LEU A 215 -12.93 -15.22 -4.81
N PHE A 216 -13.21 -14.18 -4.02
CA PHE A 216 -13.65 -14.32 -2.63
C PHE A 216 -14.96 -15.10 -2.51
N LYS A 217 -15.92 -14.91 -3.42
CA LYS A 217 -17.15 -15.71 -3.46
C LYS A 217 -16.89 -17.21 -3.69
N THR A 218 -15.74 -17.57 -4.25
CA THR A 218 -15.36 -18.96 -4.51
C THR A 218 -14.59 -19.57 -3.35
N ILE A 219 -13.67 -18.80 -2.71
CA ILE A 219 -12.72 -19.33 -1.72
C ILE A 219 -13.10 -19.03 -0.27
N ILE A 220 -14.03 -18.08 -0.03
CA ILE A 220 -14.55 -17.74 1.31
C ILE A 220 -16.00 -18.25 1.38
N LYS A 221 -16.22 -19.25 2.23
CA LYS A 221 -17.52 -19.90 2.41
C LYS A 221 -18.44 -19.15 3.39
#